data_e8ce961a9e83d743268e0313bd3a985f
#
_entry.id   e8ce961a9e83d743268e0313bd3a985f
#
_cell.length_a   1.000
_cell.length_b   1.000
_cell.length_c   1.000
_cell.angle_alpha   90.00
_cell.angle_beta   90.00
_cell.angle_gamma   90.00
#
_symmetry.space_group_name_H-M   'P 1'
#
loop_
_entity.id
_entity.type
_entity.pdbx_description
1 polymer ?
#
loop_
_entity_poly.entity_id
_entity_poly.type
_entity_poly.pdbx_seq_one_letter_code
_entity_poly.pdbx_strand_id
1 'polypeptide(L)'
;MVTEREPSGVPNDEPGVVSEDSPVAANAFGPWYRRRVVLGGVALLVAGLVAGLVLTTGRPDHSTATDSLAVEALPAKPPGQNETIRKYINDTGITSVPVKLGDPGAPNIVIALPKGWSDLGDDTPEWVYGAVQLDTAADVNDPPTIVVLLSKLTGDVDPTVILEYAPGELRNLPKYEPAAGPITDKLSGFDAIQLAGFYEKDGKKRTIAQKTVVIPANDAVYVLQMNADALKSDAAALMQATDVIDKQTKVTP
;
A
#
# COMPACT_ATOMS: atom_id res chain seq x y z
N MET A 1 78.69 -0.98 35.93
CA MET A 1 77.37 -1.00 36.53
C MET A 1 76.51 0.07 35.84
N VAL A 2 76.03 -0.28 34.64
CA VAL A 2 75.14 0.59 33.86
C VAL A 2 74.20 -0.38 33.16
N THR A 3 72.94 -0.25 33.45
CA THR A 3 71.85 -1.07 32.90
C THR A 3 71.36 -0.41 31.63
N GLU A 4 71.51 -1.08 30.52
CA GLU A 4 71.02 -0.69 29.19
C GLU A 4 69.57 -1.08 29.08
N ARG A 5 68.73 -0.13 28.61
CA ARG A 5 67.32 -0.34 28.30
C ARG A 5 67.17 -0.47 26.77
N GLU A 6 66.60 -1.55 26.35
CA GLU A 6 66.13 -1.73 24.97
C GLU A 6 64.93 -0.84 24.65
N PRO A 7 64.82 -0.36 23.42
CA PRO A 7 63.60 0.31 22.92
C PRO A 7 62.66 -0.74 22.33
N SER A 8 61.42 -0.71 22.81
CA SER A 8 60.32 -1.52 22.34
C SER A 8 59.89 -1.08 20.92
N GLY A 9 59.74 -2.11 20.05
CA GLY A 9 59.26 -1.95 18.70
C GLY A 9 57.78 -1.52 18.63
N VAL A 10 57.54 -0.66 17.68
CA VAL A 10 56.19 -0.19 17.26
C VAL A 10 55.64 -1.20 16.24
N PRO A 11 54.41 -1.73 16.41
CA PRO A 11 53.77 -2.51 15.34
C PRO A 11 53.24 -1.60 14.26
N ASN A 12 53.56 -1.94 13.02
CA ASN A 12 52.97 -1.33 11.82
C ASN A 12 51.48 -1.65 11.74
N ASP A 13 50.65 -0.63 11.78
CA ASP A 13 49.25 -0.70 11.36
C ASP A 13 49.18 -0.69 9.83
N GLU A 14 48.90 -1.80 9.23
CA GLU A 14 48.41 -1.88 7.86
C GLU A 14 46.95 -1.40 7.80
N PRO A 15 46.55 -0.55 6.82
CA PRO A 15 45.16 -0.19 6.66
C PRO A 15 44.39 -1.38 6.08
N GLY A 16 43.49 -1.95 6.90
CA GLY A 16 42.55 -2.99 6.50
C GLY A 16 41.68 -2.52 5.34
N VAL A 17 41.70 -3.31 4.28
CA VAL A 17 40.77 -3.24 3.14
C VAL A 17 39.37 -3.44 3.65
N VAL A 18 38.57 -2.39 3.62
CA VAL A 18 37.12 -2.45 3.89
C VAL A 18 36.45 -3.08 2.68
N SER A 19 36.03 -4.32 2.79
CA SER A 19 35.14 -4.97 1.83
C SER A 19 33.79 -4.25 1.81
N GLU A 20 33.51 -3.54 0.74
CA GLU A 20 32.18 -3.09 0.38
C GLU A 20 31.33 -4.25 -0.15
N ASP A 21 30.86 -5.09 0.75
CA ASP A 21 29.75 -6.01 0.51
C ASP A 21 28.84 -5.99 1.73
N SER A 22 28.12 -4.90 1.91
CA SER A 22 26.96 -4.84 2.80
C SER A 22 25.74 -5.14 1.97
N PRO A 23 25.03 -6.25 2.21
CA PRO A 23 23.69 -6.43 1.66
C PRO A 23 22.81 -5.31 2.23
N VAL A 24 22.26 -4.50 1.34
CA VAL A 24 21.25 -3.48 1.67
C VAL A 24 20.19 -4.14 2.55
N ALA A 25 20.07 -3.63 3.76
CA ALA A 25 19.23 -4.16 4.82
C ALA A 25 17.76 -4.22 4.40
N ALA A 26 17.33 -5.38 3.98
CA ALA A 26 16.00 -5.86 4.20
C ALA A 26 15.89 -6.09 5.72
N ASN A 27 14.95 -5.41 6.38
CA ASN A 27 14.63 -5.48 7.82
C ASN A 27 15.29 -4.41 8.71
N ALA A 28 14.87 -3.16 8.53
CA ALA A 28 15.03 -2.12 9.55
C ALA A 28 13.81 -2.04 10.50
N PHE A 29 13.09 -3.14 10.71
CA PHE A 29 11.94 -3.18 11.62
C PHE A 29 12.33 -3.95 12.89
N GLY A 30 12.73 -3.22 13.92
CA GLY A 30 12.99 -3.75 15.25
C GLY A 30 11.69 -3.99 16.04
N PRO A 31 11.68 -4.92 17.02
CA PRO A 31 10.48 -5.27 17.78
C PRO A 31 10.16 -4.21 18.83
N TRP A 32 9.23 -3.32 18.55
CA TRP A 32 8.75 -2.35 19.52
C TRP A 32 7.25 -2.46 19.76
N TYR A 33 6.88 -2.97 20.93
CA TYR A 33 5.63 -2.88 21.66
C TYR A 33 4.35 -3.47 21.02
N ARG A 34 3.89 -4.57 21.61
CA ARG A 34 2.53 -5.12 21.45
C ARG A 34 1.50 -4.09 21.97
N ARG A 35 1.01 -3.22 21.10
CA ARG A 35 -0.24 -2.49 21.30
C ARG A 35 -1.32 -3.20 20.50
N ARG A 36 -2.45 -3.48 21.13
CA ARG A 36 -3.64 -3.97 20.44
C ARG A 36 -4.10 -2.88 19.49
N VAL A 37 -3.80 -3.05 18.21
CA VAL A 37 -4.20 -2.12 17.17
C VAL A 37 -5.67 -2.34 16.88
N VAL A 38 -6.48 -1.35 17.20
CA VAL A 38 -7.87 -1.30 16.77
C VAL A 38 -7.89 -0.70 15.36
N LEU A 39 -7.84 -1.54 14.32
CA LEU A 39 -8.04 -1.13 12.92
C LEU A 39 -9.50 -0.70 12.69
N GLY A 40 -10.01 0.21 13.52
CA GLY A 40 -11.41 0.58 13.57
C GLY A 40 -11.94 1.33 12.35
N GLY A 41 -11.06 1.98 11.57
CA GLY A 41 -11.45 2.84 10.44
C GLY A 41 -11.50 2.15 9.09
N VAL A 42 -10.52 1.33 8.80
CA VAL A 42 -10.26 0.77 7.45
C VAL A 42 -11.04 -0.52 7.17
N ALA A 43 -11.56 -1.19 8.20
CA ALA A 43 -12.22 -2.50 8.06
C ALA A 43 -13.41 -2.52 7.08
N LEU A 44 -14.05 -1.38 6.81
CA LEU A 44 -15.18 -1.31 5.86
C LEU A 44 -14.74 -1.31 4.39
N LEU A 45 -13.54 -0.80 4.07
CA LEU A 45 -13.04 -0.75 2.69
C LEU A 45 -12.43 -2.09 2.25
N VAL A 46 -11.98 -2.89 3.20
CA VAL A 46 -11.19 -4.09 2.94
C VAL A 46 -12.01 -5.36 2.81
N ALA A 47 -13.19 -5.43 3.39
CA ALA A 47 -14.05 -6.64 3.35
C ALA A 47 -14.46 -7.09 1.93
N GLY A 48 -13.95 -6.44 0.91
CA GLY A 48 -14.43 -6.58 -0.44
C GLY A 48 -13.64 -7.43 -1.42
N LEU A 49 -12.38 -7.68 -1.17
CA LEU A 49 -11.53 -8.39 -2.14
C LEU A 49 -11.35 -9.89 -1.83
N VAL A 50 -11.83 -10.35 -0.70
CA VAL A 50 -11.66 -11.75 -0.25
C VAL A 50 -13.00 -12.50 -0.31
N ALA A 51 -13.40 -12.94 -1.48
CA ALA A 51 -14.42 -14.00 -1.61
C ALA A 51 -14.44 -14.58 -3.03
N GLY A 52 -14.08 -15.85 -3.13
CA GLY A 52 -14.42 -16.67 -4.28
C GLY A 52 -13.28 -17.51 -4.84
N LEU A 53 -13.01 -18.65 -4.22
CA LEU A 53 -12.21 -19.70 -4.83
C LEU A 53 -13.12 -20.51 -5.77
N VAL A 54 -13.00 -20.32 -7.07
CA VAL A 54 -13.52 -21.25 -8.09
C VAL A 54 -12.40 -21.54 -9.07
N LEU A 55 -12.00 -22.81 -9.16
CA LEU A 55 -11.00 -23.32 -10.10
C LEU A 55 -11.62 -23.51 -11.48
N THR A 56 -11.19 -22.74 -12.47
CA THR A 56 -11.33 -23.11 -13.87
C THR A 56 -10.06 -22.80 -14.65
N THR A 57 -9.59 -23.79 -15.40
CA THR A 57 -8.37 -23.76 -16.22
C THR A 57 -8.68 -23.21 -17.61
N GLY A 58 -8.00 -22.14 -18.01
CA GLY A 58 -8.04 -21.65 -19.39
C GLY A 58 -7.05 -20.51 -19.61
N ARG A 59 -6.17 -20.67 -20.60
CA ARG A 59 -5.07 -19.76 -20.91
C ARG A 59 -5.43 -18.87 -22.11
N PRO A 60 -5.21 -17.57 -22.05
CA PRO A 60 -4.75 -16.86 -23.25
C PRO A 60 -3.48 -16.03 -23.02
N ASP A 61 -2.68 -15.91 -24.08
CA ASP A 61 -1.44 -15.15 -24.15
C ASP A 61 -1.72 -13.64 -24.22
N HIS A 62 -1.11 -12.86 -23.35
CA HIS A 62 -1.14 -11.41 -23.44
C HIS A 62 0.27 -10.83 -23.62
N SER A 63 0.40 -10.05 -24.66
CA SER A 63 1.55 -9.27 -25.07
C SER A 63 1.74 -8.07 -24.13
N THR A 64 2.94 -7.88 -23.60
CA THR A 64 3.33 -6.72 -22.80
C THR A 64 3.48 -5.48 -23.69
N ALA A 65 2.50 -4.61 -23.67
CA ALA A 65 2.62 -3.24 -24.18
C ALA A 65 2.80 -2.27 -23.02
N THR A 66 3.92 -1.55 -23.02
CA THR A 66 4.27 -0.53 -22.01
C THR A 66 3.65 0.83 -22.38
N ASP A 67 2.40 0.84 -22.83
CA ASP A 67 1.69 2.09 -23.10
C ASP A 67 0.86 2.48 -21.86
N SER A 68 0.92 3.78 -21.53
CA SER A 68 0.14 4.34 -20.42
C SER A 68 -1.34 4.22 -20.74
N LEU A 69 -2.11 3.65 -19.81
CA LEU A 69 -3.55 3.51 -19.98
C LEU A 69 -4.21 4.89 -19.98
N ALA A 70 -4.97 5.19 -21.01
CA ALA A 70 -5.80 6.39 -21.05
C ALA A 70 -7.08 6.12 -20.25
N VAL A 71 -7.00 6.38 -18.93
CA VAL A 71 -8.09 6.11 -18.00
C VAL A 71 -8.83 7.38 -17.64
N GLU A 72 -10.14 7.37 -17.81
CA GLU A 72 -11.05 8.38 -17.27
C GLU A 72 -11.99 7.69 -16.26
N ALA A 73 -11.98 8.20 -15.02
CA ALA A 73 -12.86 7.64 -13.98
C ALA A 73 -14.33 7.86 -14.33
N LEU A 74 -15.15 6.85 -14.10
CA LEU A 74 -16.58 6.92 -14.31
C LEU A 74 -17.21 8.12 -13.57
N PRO A 75 -18.27 8.75 -14.13
CA PRO A 75 -19.01 9.79 -13.45
C PRO A 75 -19.54 9.32 -12.09
N ALA A 76 -19.52 10.22 -11.10
CA ALA A 76 -20.03 9.91 -9.77
C ALA A 76 -21.54 9.71 -9.79
N LYS A 77 -22.02 8.66 -9.12
CA LYS A 77 -23.42 8.36 -8.82
C LYS A 77 -23.70 8.58 -7.33
N PRO A 78 -24.94 8.56 -6.88
CA PRO A 78 -25.27 8.56 -5.45
C PRO A 78 -24.54 7.43 -4.69
N PRO A 79 -24.24 7.61 -3.39
CA PRO A 79 -23.60 6.58 -2.57
C PRO A 79 -24.35 5.24 -2.65
N GLY A 80 -23.60 4.14 -2.76
CA GLY A 80 -24.14 2.78 -2.93
C GLY A 80 -24.46 2.41 -4.38
N GLN A 81 -24.41 3.34 -5.33
CA GLN A 81 -24.73 3.11 -6.75
C GLN A 81 -23.51 3.19 -7.68
N ASN A 82 -22.33 3.51 -7.14
CA ASN A 82 -21.11 3.58 -7.93
C ASN A 82 -20.57 2.17 -8.18
N GLU A 83 -20.11 1.92 -9.41
CA GLU A 83 -19.40 0.69 -9.75
C GLU A 83 -18.10 0.60 -8.94
N THR A 84 -17.74 -0.63 -8.53
CA THR A 84 -16.55 -0.87 -7.71
C THR A 84 -15.72 -2.00 -8.31
N ILE A 85 -14.43 -2.05 -7.99
CA ILE A 85 -13.55 -3.15 -8.40
C ILE A 85 -14.12 -4.50 -7.96
N ARG A 86 -14.65 -4.56 -6.74
CA ARG A 86 -15.32 -5.78 -6.23
C ARG A 86 -16.49 -6.22 -7.10
N LYS A 87 -17.35 -5.28 -7.48
CA LYS A 87 -18.49 -5.60 -8.34
C LYS A 87 -18.01 -6.13 -9.67
N TYR A 88 -17.01 -5.50 -10.28
CA TYR A 88 -16.41 -5.97 -11.53
C TYR A 88 -15.88 -7.41 -11.41
N ILE A 89 -15.10 -7.70 -10.37
CA ILE A 89 -14.56 -9.04 -10.11
C ILE A 89 -15.67 -10.08 -10.00
N ASN A 90 -16.72 -9.78 -9.23
CA ASN A 90 -17.83 -10.69 -9.02
C ASN A 90 -18.65 -10.94 -10.29
N ASP A 91 -18.91 -9.89 -11.07
CA ASP A 91 -19.74 -9.97 -12.26
C ASP A 91 -19.05 -10.70 -13.44
N THR A 92 -17.71 -10.63 -13.50
CA THR A 92 -16.92 -11.22 -14.57
C THR A 92 -16.30 -12.58 -14.24
N GLY A 93 -16.45 -13.06 -13.01
CA GLY A 93 -15.86 -14.33 -12.58
C GLY A 93 -14.34 -14.32 -12.46
N ILE A 94 -13.73 -13.14 -12.34
CA ILE A 94 -12.30 -12.99 -12.08
C ILE A 94 -11.99 -13.58 -10.68
N THR A 95 -10.90 -14.36 -10.61
CA THR A 95 -10.40 -14.85 -9.32
C THR A 95 -9.50 -13.80 -8.68
N SER A 96 -9.78 -13.49 -7.42
CA SER A 96 -8.98 -12.56 -6.62
C SER A 96 -8.41 -13.25 -5.39
N VAL A 97 -7.09 -13.14 -5.20
CA VAL A 97 -6.39 -13.71 -4.04
C VAL A 97 -5.56 -12.61 -3.38
N PRO A 98 -5.68 -12.43 -2.06
CA PRO A 98 -4.81 -11.50 -1.34
C PRO A 98 -3.35 -11.99 -1.40
N VAL A 99 -2.44 -11.03 -1.52
CA VAL A 99 -0.99 -11.26 -1.56
C VAL A 99 -0.38 -10.70 -0.27
N LYS A 100 0.47 -11.50 0.38
CA LYS A 100 1.21 -11.11 1.57
C LYS A 100 2.62 -10.65 1.22
N LEU A 101 3.22 -9.90 2.13
CA LEU A 101 4.63 -9.55 2.03
C LEU A 101 5.48 -10.83 1.99
N GLY A 102 6.30 -10.96 0.94
CA GLY A 102 7.19 -12.11 0.75
C GLY A 102 6.57 -13.30 0.01
N ASP A 103 5.32 -13.23 -0.46
CA ASP A 103 4.73 -14.29 -1.28
C ASP A 103 5.55 -14.50 -2.56
N PRO A 104 5.91 -15.76 -2.90
CA PRO A 104 6.73 -16.05 -4.06
C PRO A 104 6.08 -15.61 -5.38
N GLY A 105 6.85 -14.91 -6.22
CA GLY A 105 6.41 -14.46 -7.53
C GLY A 105 5.43 -13.30 -7.52
N ALA A 106 5.20 -12.69 -6.36
CA ALA A 106 4.44 -11.46 -6.24
C ALA A 106 5.37 -10.23 -6.38
N PRO A 107 4.86 -9.09 -6.86
CA PRO A 107 5.61 -7.85 -6.84
C PRO A 107 6.07 -7.49 -5.43
N ASN A 108 7.31 -7.03 -5.32
CA ASN A 108 7.84 -6.51 -4.06
C ASN A 108 7.49 -5.03 -3.93
N ILE A 109 6.71 -4.69 -2.88
CA ILE A 109 6.30 -3.33 -2.57
C ILE A 109 7.07 -2.85 -1.33
N VAL A 110 7.97 -1.91 -1.52
CA VAL A 110 8.68 -1.25 -0.41
C VAL A 110 7.92 0.03 -0.06
N ILE A 111 7.09 -0.05 0.98
CA ILE A 111 6.29 1.08 1.45
C ILE A 111 7.21 2.06 2.19
N ALA A 112 7.17 3.33 1.78
CA ALA A 112 7.90 4.37 2.51
C ALA A 112 7.27 4.60 3.88
N LEU A 113 8.11 4.70 4.93
CA LEU A 113 7.66 4.99 6.28
C LEU A 113 7.77 6.50 6.56
N PRO A 114 6.65 7.24 6.70
CA PRO A 114 6.71 8.67 7.00
C PRO A 114 7.26 8.93 8.41
N LYS A 115 7.89 10.08 8.58
CA LYS A 115 8.41 10.46 9.91
C LYS A 115 7.29 10.58 10.95
N GLY A 116 7.46 9.91 12.10
CA GLY A 116 6.48 9.88 13.18
C GLY A 116 5.35 8.88 12.94
N TRP A 117 5.54 7.97 12.00
CA TRP A 117 4.67 6.83 11.76
C TRP A 117 5.42 5.53 12.03
N SER A 118 4.71 4.53 12.53
CA SER A 118 5.23 3.19 12.78
C SER A 118 4.54 2.16 11.90
N ASP A 119 5.31 1.14 11.48
CA ASP A 119 4.78 -0.05 10.84
C ASP A 119 4.07 -0.91 11.89
N LEU A 120 2.90 -1.43 11.53
CA LEU A 120 2.12 -2.31 12.39
C LEU A 120 2.60 -3.77 12.36
N GLY A 121 3.41 -4.14 11.39
CA GLY A 121 4.03 -5.47 11.29
C GLY A 121 3.04 -6.62 11.51
N ASP A 122 3.37 -7.53 12.44
CA ASP A 122 2.58 -8.71 12.76
C ASP A 122 1.22 -8.42 13.41
N ASP A 123 0.96 -7.18 13.82
CA ASP A 123 -0.35 -6.77 14.34
C ASP A 123 -1.39 -6.52 13.23
N THR A 124 -0.99 -6.70 11.95
CA THR A 124 -1.91 -6.60 10.81
C THR A 124 -2.64 -7.93 10.54
N PRO A 125 -3.91 -7.87 10.06
CA PRO A 125 -4.61 -9.07 9.59
C PRO A 125 -3.87 -9.74 8.42
N GLU A 126 -4.03 -11.06 8.30
CA GLU A 126 -3.36 -11.87 7.26
C GLU A 126 -3.63 -11.46 5.80
N TRP A 127 -4.71 -10.75 5.55
CA TRP A 127 -5.09 -10.26 4.21
C TRP A 127 -4.54 -8.85 3.90
N VAL A 128 -3.83 -8.24 4.84
CA VAL A 128 -3.18 -6.93 4.68
C VAL A 128 -1.74 -7.16 4.24
N TYR A 129 -1.30 -6.45 3.20
CA TYR A 129 0.09 -6.48 2.74
C TYR A 129 1.01 -5.73 3.70
N GLY A 130 0.55 -4.60 4.26
CA GLY A 130 1.24 -3.79 5.25
C GLY A 130 0.37 -2.65 5.74
N ALA A 131 0.69 -2.11 6.90
CA ALA A 131 -0.01 -0.95 7.43
C ALA A 131 0.91 -0.09 8.31
N VAL A 132 0.71 1.22 8.26
CA VAL A 132 1.43 2.19 9.08
C VAL A 132 0.45 3.07 9.83
N GLN A 133 0.85 3.52 11.02
CA GLN A 133 0.03 4.31 11.94
C GLN A 133 0.80 5.51 12.49
N LEU A 134 0.12 6.63 12.68
CA LEU A 134 0.69 7.81 13.34
C LEU A 134 0.96 7.55 14.82
N ASP A 135 2.20 7.78 15.28
CA ASP A 135 2.63 7.51 16.67
C ASP A 135 2.00 8.44 17.70
N THR A 136 1.75 9.69 17.31
CA THR A 136 1.30 10.77 18.21
C THR A 136 -0.10 11.25 17.87
N ALA A 137 -1.02 10.30 17.64
CA ALA A 137 -2.42 10.62 17.38
C ALA A 137 -3.08 11.30 18.60
N ALA A 138 -3.96 12.27 18.33
CA ALA A 138 -4.74 12.95 19.38
C ALA A 138 -5.71 11.97 20.07
N ASP A 139 -6.31 11.06 19.32
CA ASP A 139 -7.09 9.94 19.83
C ASP A 139 -6.29 8.63 19.63
N VAL A 140 -5.72 8.11 20.71
CA VAL A 140 -4.91 6.89 20.70
C VAL A 140 -5.72 5.62 20.35
N ASN A 141 -7.05 5.69 20.43
CA ASN A 141 -7.94 4.60 20.07
C ASN A 141 -8.45 4.67 18.62
N ASP A 142 -8.20 5.80 17.94
CA ASP A 142 -8.60 6.03 16.55
C ASP A 142 -7.50 6.80 15.79
N PRO A 143 -6.26 6.27 15.77
CA PRO A 143 -5.13 6.96 15.15
C PRO A 143 -5.24 6.98 13.62
N PRO A 144 -4.68 8.01 12.96
CA PRO A 144 -4.49 7.98 11.52
C PRO A 144 -3.74 6.74 11.07
N THR A 145 -4.27 6.07 10.05
CA THR A 145 -3.74 4.78 9.58
C THR A 145 -3.69 4.76 8.05
N ILE A 146 -2.67 4.14 7.49
CA ILE A 146 -2.58 3.85 6.07
C ILE A 146 -2.41 2.34 5.91
N VAL A 147 -3.38 1.70 5.25
CA VAL A 147 -3.40 0.26 5.02
C VAL A 147 -3.14 -0.02 3.55
N VAL A 148 -2.23 -0.94 3.31
CA VAL A 148 -1.81 -1.37 1.97
C VAL A 148 -2.32 -2.78 1.73
N LEU A 149 -3.02 -2.93 0.62
CA LEU A 149 -3.56 -4.18 0.14
C LEU A 149 -2.93 -4.51 -1.21
N LEU A 150 -2.58 -5.76 -1.41
CA LEU A 150 -2.16 -6.27 -2.70
C LEU A 150 -2.98 -7.51 -3.03
N SER A 151 -3.59 -7.52 -4.21
CA SER A 151 -4.39 -8.65 -4.69
C SER A 151 -3.87 -9.12 -6.04
N LYS A 152 -3.77 -10.44 -6.21
CA LYS A 152 -3.53 -11.08 -7.50
C LYS A 152 -4.87 -11.39 -8.15
N LEU A 153 -5.12 -10.82 -9.32
CA LEU A 153 -6.30 -11.09 -10.14
C LEU A 153 -5.91 -11.99 -11.30
N THR A 154 -6.70 -13.04 -11.52
CA THR A 154 -6.52 -13.98 -12.65
C THR A 154 -7.85 -14.20 -13.37
N GLY A 155 -7.77 -14.41 -14.68
CA GLY A 155 -8.92 -14.48 -15.58
C GLY A 155 -8.83 -13.39 -16.64
N ASP A 156 -9.96 -13.02 -17.22
CA ASP A 156 -10.04 -11.94 -18.22
C ASP A 156 -10.12 -10.57 -17.52
N VAL A 157 -8.97 -10.12 -17.03
CA VAL A 157 -8.85 -8.88 -16.26
C VAL A 157 -8.49 -7.72 -17.17
N ASP A 158 -9.35 -6.72 -17.26
CA ASP A 158 -9.05 -5.44 -17.92
C ASP A 158 -8.49 -4.43 -16.89
N PRO A 159 -7.19 -4.08 -16.98
CA PRO A 159 -6.58 -3.09 -16.07
C PRO A 159 -7.24 -1.72 -16.14
N THR A 160 -7.78 -1.33 -17.29
CA THR A 160 -8.46 -0.04 -17.47
C THR A 160 -9.73 0.02 -16.64
N VAL A 161 -10.53 -1.06 -16.67
CA VAL A 161 -11.77 -1.16 -15.87
C VAL A 161 -11.47 -1.13 -14.38
N ILE A 162 -10.37 -1.75 -13.93
CA ILE A 162 -9.94 -1.66 -12.52
C ILE A 162 -9.75 -0.21 -12.10
N LEU A 163 -9.03 0.59 -12.91
CA LEU A 163 -8.79 2.00 -12.60
C LEU A 163 -10.06 2.86 -12.71
N GLU A 164 -10.91 2.61 -13.70
CA GLU A 164 -12.18 3.31 -13.86
C GLU A 164 -13.11 3.12 -12.64
N TYR A 165 -13.14 1.91 -12.06
CA TYR A 165 -14.03 1.54 -10.98
C TYR A 165 -13.47 1.83 -9.58
N ALA A 166 -12.16 2.03 -9.46
CA ALA A 166 -11.50 2.29 -8.18
C ALA A 166 -12.14 3.44 -7.37
N PRO A 167 -12.51 4.59 -7.95
CA PRO A 167 -13.14 5.68 -7.21
C PRO A 167 -14.50 5.32 -6.58
N GLY A 168 -15.16 4.27 -7.09
CA GLY A 168 -16.48 3.84 -6.60
C GLY A 168 -16.47 3.39 -5.16
N GLU A 169 -15.38 2.83 -4.67
CA GLU A 169 -15.25 2.40 -3.27
C GLU A 169 -15.45 3.59 -2.31
N LEU A 170 -14.74 4.70 -2.55
CA LEU A 170 -14.88 5.90 -1.72
C LEU A 170 -16.21 6.61 -1.93
N ARG A 171 -16.68 6.70 -3.17
CA ARG A 171 -17.95 7.35 -3.52
C ARG A 171 -19.17 6.69 -2.89
N ASN A 172 -19.04 5.42 -2.52
CA ASN A 172 -20.09 4.66 -1.84
C ASN A 172 -20.06 4.80 -0.31
N LEU A 173 -19.07 5.49 0.26
CA LEU A 173 -19.02 5.75 1.70
C LEU A 173 -20.17 6.66 2.16
N PRO A 174 -20.64 6.49 3.41
CA PRO A 174 -21.69 7.33 3.97
C PRO A 174 -21.33 8.82 3.94
N LYS A 175 -22.19 9.64 3.36
CA LYS A 175 -22.01 11.10 3.24
C LYS A 175 -20.66 11.51 2.65
N TYR A 176 -20.18 10.75 1.66
CA TYR A 176 -18.93 11.07 1.01
C TYR A 176 -18.99 12.42 0.28
N GLU A 177 -18.02 13.26 0.58
CA GLU A 177 -17.80 14.57 -0.05
C GLU A 177 -16.40 14.56 -0.67
N PRO A 178 -16.25 14.59 -2.01
CA PRO A 178 -14.93 14.61 -2.63
C PRO A 178 -14.18 15.91 -2.32
N ALA A 179 -12.87 15.80 -2.02
CA ALA A 179 -12.01 16.96 -1.91
C ALA A 179 -11.67 17.55 -3.30
N ALA A 180 -11.54 16.65 -4.29
CA ALA A 180 -11.36 16.98 -5.71
C ALA A 180 -11.86 15.80 -6.56
N GLY A 181 -11.85 15.95 -7.89
CA GLY A 181 -12.06 14.81 -8.80
C GLY A 181 -10.95 13.76 -8.69
N PRO A 182 -11.18 12.55 -9.24
CA PRO A 182 -10.13 11.55 -9.35
C PRO A 182 -8.95 12.05 -10.19
N ILE A 183 -7.75 11.67 -9.81
CA ILE A 183 -6.52 12.08 -10.49
C ILE A 183 -5.83 10.81 -11.00
N THR A 184 -5.62 10.73 -12.31
CA THR A 184 -4.75 9.72 -12.92
C THR A 184 -3.29 10.08 -12.65
N ASP A 185 -2.48 9.08 -12.30
CA ASP A 185 -1.09 9.24 -11.88
C ASP A 185 -0.30 7.96 -12.15
N LYS A 186 0.95 7.93 -11.72
CA LYS A 186 1.79 6.73 -11.72
C LYS A 186 2.46 6.52 -10.36
N LEU A 187 2.60 5.27 -9.97
CA LEU A 187 3.44 4.86 -8.85
C LEU A 187 4.53 3.92 -9.36
N SER A 188 5.80 4.27 -9.18
CA SER A 188 6.93 3.48 -9.70
C SER A 188 6.81 3.13 -11.19
N GLY A 189 6.18 3.99 -11.99
CA GLY A 189 5.95 3.79 -13.43
C GLY A 189 4.67 3.04 -13.79
N PHE A 190 3.98 2.42 -12.85
CA PHE A 190 2.69 1.74 -13.06
C PHE A 190 1.53 2.73 -13.03
N ASP A 191 0.52 2.48 -13.86
CA ASP A 191 -0.66 3.32 -13.94
C ASP A 191 -1.47 3.26 -12.65
N ALA A 192 -1.92 4.43 -12.21
CA ALA A 192 -2.62 4.60 -10.95
C ALA A 192 -3.76 5.63 -11.07
N ILE A 193 -4.71 5.52 -10.17
CA ILE A 193 -5.73 6.54 -9.93
C ILE A 193 -5.83 6.81 -8.43
N GLN A 194 -6.02 8.08 -8.08
CA GLN A 194 -6.21 8.47 -6.69
C GLN A 194 -7.45 9.33 -6.51
N LEU A 195 -8.06 9.19 -5.34
CA LEU A 195 -9.22 9.97 -4.92
C LEU A 195 -9.11 10.25 -3.42
N ALA A 196 -9.52 11.45 -3.01
CA ALA A 196 -9.59 11.84 -1.60
C ALA A 196 -10.88 12.59 -1.31
N GLY A 197 -11.31 12.56 -0.05
CA GLY A 197 -12.52 13.26 0.37
C GLY A 197 -12.76 13.13 1.87
N PHE A 198 -13.99 13.47 2.23
CA PHE A 198 -14.48 13.36 3.59
C PHE A 198 -15.68 12.41 3.61
N TYR A 199 -15.89 11.75 4.74
CA TYR A 199 -17.06 10.90 4.94
C TYR A 199 -17.46 10.88 6.42
N GLU A 200 -18.56 10.26 6.75
CA GLU A 200 -19.02 10.13 8.13
C GLU A 200 -19.06 8.66 8.55
N LYS A 201 -18.45 8.36 9.71
CA LYS A 201 -18.51 7.05 10.33
C LYS A 201 -18.75 7.22 11.83
N ASP A 202 -19.74 6.51 12.37
CA ASP A 202 -20.10 6.54 13.81
C ASP A 202 -20.29 7.99 14.34
N GLY A 203 -20.91 8.85 13.51
CA GLY A 203 -21.14 10.27 13.82
C GLY A 203 -19.87 11.16 13.77
N LYS A 204 -18.71 10.60 13.45
CA LYS A 204 -17.45 11.34 13.33
C LYS A 204 -17.16 11.67 11.85
N LYS A 205 -16.77 12.92 11.57
CA LYS A 205 -16.24 13.30 10.26
C LYS A 205 -14.80 12.81 10.11
N ARG A 206 -14.53 12.13 8.99
CA ARG A 206 -13.24 11.53 8.68
C ARG A 206 -12.71 12.04 7.35
N THR A 207 -11.40 12.00 7.19
CA THR A 207 -10.69 12.18 5.93
C THR A 207 -10.27 10.82 5.41
N ILE A 208 -10.48 10.59 4.12
CA ILE A 208 -10.11 9.36 3.43
C ILE A 208 -9.35 9.71 2.16
N ALA A 209 -8.30 8.94 1.85
CA ALA A 209 -7.65 8.97 0.55
C ALA A 209 -7.35 7.54 0.10
N GLN A 210 -7.47 7.27 -1.19
CA GLN A 210 -7.15 6.00 -1.79
C GLN A 210 -6.32 6.22 -3.04
N LYS A 211 -5.24 5.44 -3.20
CA LYS A 211 -4.54 5.24 -4.47
C LYS A 211 -4.66 3.78 -4.86
N THR A 212 -5.12 3.53 -6.08
CA THR A 212 -5.18 2.21 -6.71
C THR A 212 -4.17 2.18 -7.84
N VAL A 213 -3.31 1.16 -7.86
CA VAL A 213 -2.27 0.95 -8.86
C VAL A 213 -2.48 -0.41 -9.50
N VAL A 214 -2.37 -0.49 -10.82
CA VAL A 214 -2.40 -1.75 -11.57
C VAL A 214 -0.99 -2.14 -11.98
N ILE A 215 -0.62 -3.38 -11.72
CA ILE A 215 0.71 -3.92 -11.98
C ILE A 215 0.50 -5.16 -12.88
N PRO A 216 0.65 -5.02 -14.21
CA PRO A 216 0.51 -6.14 -15.12
C PRO A 216 1.63 -7.17 -14.90
N ALA A 217 1.27 -8.46 -14.99
CA ALA A 217 2.19 -9.59 -14.98
C ALA A 217 1.81 -10.58 -16.09
N ASN A 218 2.66 -11.58 -16.36
CA ASN A 218 2.46 -12.49 -17.49
C ASN A 218 1.13 -13.27 -17.44
N ASP A 219 0.68 -13.65 -16.25
CA ASP A 219 -0.50 -14.51 -16.04
C ASP A 219 -1.54 -13.89 -15.10
N ALA A 220 -1.35 -12.63 -14.70
CA ALA A 220 -2.18 -11.96 -13.72
C ALA A 220 -2.09 -10.43 -13.84
N VAL A 221 -3.02 -9.75 -13.20
CA VAL A 221 -2.92 -8.33 -12.87
C VAL A 221 -2.87 -8.22 -11.35
N TYR A 222 -1.84 -7.56 -10.81
CA TYR A 222 -1.85 -7.23 -9.40
C TYR A 222 -2.47 -5.85 -9.20
N VAL A 223 -3.31 -5.74 -8.18
CA VAL A 223 -3.96 -4.48 -7.79
C VAL A 223 -3.46 -4.11 -6.41
N LEU A 224 -2.68 -3.02 -6.36
CA LEU A 224 -2.22 -2.41 -5.12
C LEU A 224 -3.16 -1.28 -4.73
N GLN A 225 -3.73 -1.35 -3.53
CA GLN A 225 -4.55 -0.29 -2.96
C GLN A 225 -3.93 0.23 -1.68
N MET A 226 -3.70 1.53 -1.61
CA MET A 226 -3.26 2.24 -0.41
C MET A 226 -4.42 3.09 0.09
N ASN A 227 -4.93 2.75 1.28
CA ASN A 227 -6.10 3.35 1.89
C ASN A 227 -5.68 4.11 3.15
N ALA A 228 -5.79 5.42 3.13
CA ALA A 228 -5.42 6.32 4.20
C ALA A 228 -6.67 6.89 4.87
N ASP A 229 -6.81 6.73 6.18
CA ASP A 229 -8.00 7.14 6.94
C ASP A 229 -7.61 7.82 8.26
N ALA A 230 -8.30 8.89 8.60
CA ALA A 230 -8.10 9.62 9.85
C ALA A 230 -9.37 10.39 10.26
N LEU A 231 -9.45 10.80 11.52
CA LEU A 231 -10.37 11.85 11.92
C LEU A 231 -10.06 13.13 11.14
N LYS A 232 -11.07 13.94 10.85
CA LYS A 232 -10.89 15.20 10.11
C LYS A 232 -9.89 16.15 10.79
N SER A 233 -9.74 16.09 12.12
CA SER A 233 -8.72 16.85 12.88
C SER A 233 -7.30 16.52 12.45
N ASP A 234 -7.04 15.27 12.04
CA ASP A 234 -5.72 14.76 11.71
C ASP A 234 -5.46 14.75 10.19
N ALA A 235 -6.35 15.34 9.40
CA ALA A 235 -6.26 15.38 7.94
C ALA A 235 -4.91 15.88 7.42
N ALA A 236 -4.32 16.90 8.08
CA ALA A 236 -3.04 17.46 7.66
C ALA A 236 -1.89 16.44 7.81
N ALA A 237 -1.84 15.71 8.94
CA ALA A 237 -0.84 14.67 9.17
C ALA A 237 -1.00 13.52 8.17
N LEU A 238 -2.25 13.10 7.89
CA LEU A 238 -2.55 12.08 6.92
C LEU A 238 -2.09 12.48 5.51
N MET A 239 -2.41 13.68 5.06
CA MET A 239 -2.02 14.17 3.73
C MET A 239 -0.50 14.30 3.56
N GLN A 240 0.22 14.71 4.60
CA GLN A 240 1.69 14.72 4.59
C GLN A 240 2.26 13.30 4.47
N ALA A 241 1.68 12.34 5.17
CA ALA A 241 2.12 10.95 5.10
C ALA A 241 1.84 10.33 3.73
N THR A 242 0.64 10.55 3.16
CA THR A 242 0.32 10.06 1.81
C THR A 242 1.25 10.63 0.75
N ASP A 243 1.65 11.91 0.86
CA ASP A 243 2.62 12.53 -0.05
C ASP A 243 4.02 11.87 0.01
N VAL A 244 4.48 11.50 1.21
CA VAL A 244 5.76 10.76 1.38
C VAL A 244 5.65 9.37 0.77
N ILE A 245 4.59 8.63 1.07
CA ILE A 245 4.34 7.29 0.55
C ILE A 245 4.27 7.32 -0.98
N ASP A 246 3.56 8.28 -1.54
CA ASP A 246 3.39 8.42 -2.97
C ASP A 246 4.70 8.66 -3.72
N LYS A 247 5.57 9.51 -3.16
CA LYS A 247 6.85 9.87 -3.77
C LYS A 247 7.96 8.82 -3.58
N GLN A 248 7.90 8.01 -2.52
CA GLN A 248 9.03 7.19 -2.10
C GLN A 248 8.75 5.68 -2.09
N THR A 249 7.49 5.25 -2.19
CA THR A 249 7.16 3.83 -2.33
C THR A 249 7.71 3.29 -3.65
N LYS A 250 8.31 2.12 -3.59
CA LYS A 250 8.86 1.43 -4.76
C LYS A 250 8.12 0.13 -5.01
N VAL A 251 7.83 -0.13 -6.27
CA VAL A 251 7.22 -1.36 -6.74
C VAL A 251 8.21 -2.03 -7.70
N THR A 252 8.57 -3.28 -7.42
CA THR A 252 9.42 -4.11 -8.28
C THR A 252 8.62 -5.36 -8.64
N PRO A 253 8.36 -5.62 -9.93
CA PRO A 253 7.63 -6.80 -10.42
C PRO A 253 8.27 -8.11 -10.02
#